data_bb9a39a6ef542effb25d510b07f5e3b9
#
_entry.id   bb9a39a6ef542effb25d510b07f5e3b9
#
_cell.length_a   1.000
_cell.length_b   1.000
_cell.length_c   1.000
_cell.angle_alpha   90.00
_cell.angle_beta   90.00
_cell.angle_gamma   90.00
#
_symmetry.space_group_name_H-M   'P 1'
#
loop_
_entity.id
_entity.type
_entity.pdbx_description
1 polymer ?
#
loop_
_entity_poly.entity_id
_entity_poly.type
_entity_poly.pdbx_seq_one_letter_code
_entity_poly.pdbx_strand_id
1 'polypeptide(L)'
;PNMDRLVNQGMSFTQTHVMGGLNGAISQPSRAMLLTGRGLMDVHRNGQIIPKNEKTFPELFRENDYTTFGTGKWHSDKAAFNRSFSTGANIFFGGMHPYGNEKEEKGHRCPYLHEYDPTGKYKNGQWVNASLNTFSSELYADAAIKFIETNASNDNPFLMYVAFTSPHDPRNVLPDYGRKYGSKEITMPKNFVTQHPFDNGDLNERDEKLLPTPRVPEQVLAERANYYSMVNEVD
;
A
#
# COMPACT_ATOMS: atom_id res chain seq x y z
N PRO A 1 -8.30 -8.53 14.79
CA PRO A 1 -7.95 -9.75 15.55
C PRO A 1 -6.55 -10.28 15.22
N ASN A 2 -6.14 -10.33 13.92
CA ASN A 2 -4.81 -10.83 13.54
C ASN A 2 -3.72 -9.79 13.83
N MET A 3 -3.95 -8.53 13.52
CA MET A 3 -3.06 -7.42 13.91
C MET A 3 -2.93 -7.34 15.43
N ASP A 4 -4.03 -7.47 16.19
CA ASP A 4 -3.97 -7.51 17.66
C ASP A 4 -3.11 -8.65 18.19
N ARG A 5 -3.20 -9.83 17.54
CA ARG A 5 -2.36 -10.97 17.89
C ARG A 5 -0.88 -10.66 17.68
N LEU A 6 -0.52 -10.04 16.56
CA LEU A 6 0.87 -9.61 16.28
C LEU A 6 1.34 -8.57 17.31
N VAL A 7 0.50 -7.58 17.63
CA VAL A 7 0.79 -6.57 18.67
C VAL A 7 1.07 -7.24 20.02
N ASN A 8 0.24 -8.21 20.41
CA ASN A 8 0.37 -8.90 21.70
C ASN A 8 1.57 -9.86 21.78
N GLN A 9 2.05 -10.34 20.64
CA GLN A 9 3.19 -11.26 20.54
C GLN A 9 4.50 -10.55 20.24
N GLY A 10 4.47 -9.29 19.85
CA GLY A 10 5.61 -8.52 19.39
C GLY A 10 5.86 -7.23 20.16
N MET A 11 6.55 -6.33 19.51
CA MET A 11 6.82 -4.98 20.01
C MET A 11 6.05 -3.95 19.20
N SER A 12 5.32 -3.07 19.88
CA SER A 12 4.57 -1.97 19.26
C SER A 12 5.23 -0.63 19.50
N PHE A 13 5.47 0.11 18.44
CA PHE A 13 6.03 1.45 18.49
C PHE A 13 4.89 2.48 18.43
N THR A 14 4.55 3.06 19.58
CA THR A 14 3.39 3.97 19.72
C THR A 14 3.67 5.41 19.32
N GLN A 15 4.92 5.77 19.07
CA GLN A 15 5.38 7.11 18.70
C GLN A 15 6.09 7.13 17.34
N THR A 16 5.65 6.29 16.42
CA THR A 16 6.18 6.27 15.06
C THR A 16 5.53 7.35 14.21
N HIS A 17 6.35 8.16 13.53
CA HIS A 17 5.91 9.26 12.69
C HIS A 17 6.46 9.11 11.28
N VAL A 18 5.66 9.51 10.29
CA VAL A 18 6.11 9.66 8.91
C VAL A 18 6.78 11.01 8.76
N MET A 19 7.94 11.06 8.09
CA MET A 19 8.65 12.32 7.84
C MET A 19 7.95 13.25 6.81
N GLY A 20 6.87 12.75 6.18
CA GLY A 20 6.17 13.48 5.13
C GLY A 20 6.78 13.27 3.74
N GLY A 21 6.66 14.28 2.90
CA GLY A 21 7.16 14.29 1.53
C GLY A 21 7.40 15.72 1.05
N LEU A 22 7.97 15.85 -0.14
CA LEU A 22 8.20 17.17 -0.77
C LEU A 22 6.93 17.70 -1.48
N ASN A 23 5.87 16.90 -1.54
CA ASN A 23 4.56 17.20 -2.09
C ASN A 23 3.49 16.39 -1.36
N GLY A 24 2.22 16.60 -1.67
CA GLY A 24 1.08 15.97 -0.97
C GLY A 24 1.01 14.45 -1.06
N ALA A 25 1.58 13.82 -2.09
CA ALA A 25 1.55 12.37 -2.27
C ALA A 25 2.79 11.71 -1.61
N ILE A 26 2.68 11.31 -0.37
CA ILE A 26 3.81 10.86 0.46
C ILE A 26 4.13 9.36 0.39
N SER A 27 3.37 8.56 -0.36
CA SER A 27 3.56 7.10 -0.35
C SER A 27 4.89 6.65 -0.99
N GLN A 28 5.37 7.33 -2.03
CA GLN A 28 6.67 7.03 -2.64
C GLN A 28 7.84 7.30 -1.70
N PRO A 29 8.00 8.51 -1.13
CA PRO A 29 9.10 8.77 -0.22
C PRO A 29 9.01 7.91 1.04
N SER A 30 7.82 7.67 1.59
CA SER A 30 7.63 6.82 2.76
C SER A 30 8.11 5.39 2.52
N ARG A 31 7.81 4.80 1.35
CA ARG A 31 8.29 3.46 0.98
C ARG A 31 9.79 3.45 0.76
N ALA A 32 10.34 4.43 0.06
CA ALA A 32 11.77 4.53 -0.15
C ALA A 32 12.53 4.67 1.18
N MET A 33 12.05 5.52 2.10
CA MET A 33 12.60 5.65 3.45
C MET A 33 12.55 4.33 4.22
N LEU A 34 11.40 3.63 4.20
CA LEU A 34 11.25 2.32 4.85
C LEU A 34 12.22 1.29 4.28
N LEU A 35 12.35 1.23 2.97
CA LEU A 35 13.16 0.22 2.27
C LEU A 35 14.66 0.45 2.43
N THR A 36 15.10 1.70 2.52
CA THR A 36 16.53 2.07 2.54
C THR A 36 17.04 2.48 3.91
N GLY A 37 16.15 2.79 4.86
CA GLY A 37 16.52 3.38 6.16
C GLY A 37 17.03 4.82 6.05
N ARG A 38 16.81 5.49 4.92
CA ARG A 38 17.22 6.90 4.70
C ARG A 38 16.16 7.88 5.16
N GLY A 39 16.58 9.10 5.49
CA GLY A 39 15.67 10.21 5.75
C GLY A 39 15.09 10.81 4.47
N LEU A 40 14.02 11.61 4.61
CA LEU A 40 13.34 12.24 3.47
C LEU A 40 14.27 13.01 2.54
N MET A 41 15.24 13.74 3.11
CA MET A 41 16.15 14.58 2.33
C MET A 41 17.21 13.78 1.57
N ASP A 42 17.38 12.52 1.93
CA ASP A 42 18.36 11.62 1.32
C ASP A 42 17.75 10.73 0.23
N VAL A 43 16.40 10.62 0.18
CA VAL A 43 15.76 9.80 -0.85
C VAL A 43 15.74 10.52 -2.20
N HIS A 44 16.22 9.82 -3.22
CA HIS A 44 16.33 10.38 -4.56
C HIS A 44 14.97 10.61 -5.21
N ARG A 45 14.78 11.78 -5.85
CA ARG A 45 13.54 12.13 -6.58
C ARG A 45 12.27 11.82 -5.79
N ASN A 46 12.25 12.15 -4.52
CA ASN A 46 11.10 11.89 -3.65
C ASN A 46 10.66 10.40 -3.64
N GLY A 47 11.63 9.46 -3.78
CA GLY A 47 11.38 8.02 -3.73
C GLY A 47 10.94 7.36 -5.04
N GLN A 48 10.91 8.08 -6.16
CA GLN A 48 10.60 7.51 -7.47
C GLN A 48 11.65 6.50 -7.94
N ILE A 49 12.89 6.74 -7.58
CA ILE A 49 14.04 5.90 -7.92
C ILE A 49 14.83 5.63 -6.65
N ILE A 50 15.17 4.37 -6.42
CA ILE A 50 16.13 3.98 -5.39
C ILE A 50 17.46 3.67 -6.08
N PRO A 51 18.47 4.56 -5.98
CA PRO A 51 19.76 4.39 -6.68
C PRO A 51 20.49 3.10 -6.27
N LYS A 52 21.33 2.56 -7.14
CA LYS A 52 22.06 1.30 -6.86
C LYS A 52 22.99 1.35 -5.64
N ASN A 53 23.49 2.53 -5.29
CA ASN A 53 24.33 2.73 -4.10
C ASN A 53 23.50 2.81 -2.80
N GLU A 54 22.17 2.85 -2.91
CA GLU A 54 21.24 2.81 -1.78
C GLU A 54 20.64 1.41 -1.70
N LYS A 55 21.19 0.56 -0.83
CA LYS A 55 20.67 -0.79 -0.64
C LYS A 55 19.34 -0.76 0.07
N THR A 56 18.41 -1.59 -0.40
CA THR A 56 17.16 -1.86 0.30
C THR A 56 17.35 -2.96 1.34
N PHE A 57 16.56 -2.97 2.41
CA PHE A 57 16.68 -4.06 3.39
C PHE A 57 16.38 -5.45 2.77
N PRO A 58 15.43 -5.65 1.84
CA PRO A 58 15.28 -6.95 1.18
C PRO A 58 16.51 -7.36 0.35
N GLU A 59 17.22 -6.39 -0.25
CA GLU A 59 18.47 -6.66 -0.96
C GLU A 59 19.55 -7.17 0.00
N LEU A 60 19.66 -6.59 1.21
CA LEU A 60 20.58 -7.08 2.24
C LEU A 60 20.23 -8.50 2.70
N PHE A 61 18.95 -8.83 2.86
CA PHE A 61 18.52 -10.20 3.18
C PHE A 61 18.87 -11.16 2.06
N ARG A 62 18.63 -10.77 0.80
CA ARG A 62 18.99 -11.59 -0.37
C ARG A 62 20.49 -11.86 -0.46
N GLU A 63 21.32 -10.89 -0.13
CA GLU A 63 22.78 -11.03 -0.09
C GLU A 63 23.26 -11.95 1.05
N ASN A 64 22.39 -12.25 2.02
CA ASN A 64 22.64 -13.16 3.13
C ASN A 64 21.83 -14.46 3.02
N ASP A 65 21.65 -14.96 1.79
CA ASP A 65 21.05 -16.26 1.45
C ASP A 65 19.57 -16.43 1.79
N TYR A 66 18.85 -15.32 2.03
CA TYR A 66 17.41 -15.37 2.15
C TYR A 66 16.75 -15.44 0.78
N THR A 67 15.71 -16.28 0.64
CA THR A 67 14.78 -16.17 -0.47
C THR A 67 13.88 -14.95 -0.22
N THR A 68 13.95 -13.94 -1.09
CA THR A 68 13.19 -12.71 -0.91
C THR A 68 12.03 -12.64 -1.90
N PHE A 69 10.81 -12.38 -1.39
CA PHE A 69 9.58 -12.35 -2.16
C PHE A 69 8.86 -11.01 -2.00
N GLY A 70 8.39 -10.44 -3.11
CA GLY A 70 7.59 -9.21 -3.11
C GLY A 70 6.24 -9.37 -3.80
N THR A 71 5.17 -8.89 -3.17
CA THR A 71 3.82 -8.82 -3.74
C THR A 71 3.12 -7.53 -3.38
N GLY A 72 2.19 -7.09 -4.23
CA GLY A 72 1.44 -5.86 -4.02
C GLY A 72 2.16 -4.58 -4.43
N LYS A 73 1.85 -3.48 -3.77
CA LYS A 73 2.29 -2.13 -4.15
C LYS A 73 3.77 -1.90 -3.87
N TRP A 74 4.55 -1.68 -4.91
CA TRP A 74 5.95 -1.25 -4.82
C TRP A 74 6.11 0.27 -4.82
N HIS A 75 5.56 0.93 -5.82
CA HIS A 75 5.53 2.38 -6.01
C HIS A 75 6.90 3.05 -6.11
N SER A 76 7.89 2.35 -6.65
CA SER A 76 9.21 2.88 -7.02
C SER A 76 9.66 2.22 -8.32
N ASP A 77 10.91 2.39 -8.71
CA ASP A 77 11.42 1.85 -9.96
C ASP A 77 11.54 0.32 -9.96
N LYS A 78 11.39 -0.25 -11.16
CA LYS A 78 11.44 -1.70 -11.41
C LYS A 78 12.81 -2.30 -11.14
N ALA A 79 13.88 -1.55 -11.37
CA ALA A 79 15.25 -2.02 -11.17
C ALA A 79 15.53 -2.22 -9.67
N ALA A 80 15.03 -1.32 -8.81
CA ALA A 80 15.14 -1.48 -7.38
C ALA A 80 14.34 -2.69 -6.87
N PHE A 81 13.15 -2.95 -7.42
CA PHE A 81 12.38 -4.16 -7.12
C PHE A 81 13.20 -5.42 -7.44
N ASN A 82 13.76 -5.46 -8.65
CA ASN A 82 14.46 -6.65 -9.16
C ASN A 82 15.72 -7.00 -8.38
N ARG A 83 16.44 -5.98 -7.86
CA ARG A 83 17.60 -6.26 -7.01
C ARG A 83 17.20 -6.60 -5.56
N SER A 84 16.04 -6.11 -5.11
CA SER A 84 15.51 -6.37 -3.77
C SER A 84 14.98 -7.80 -3.62
N PHE A 85 14.29 -8.32 -4.63
CA PHE A 85 13.60 -9.60 -4.54
C PHE A 85 14.15 -10.62 -5.52
N SER A 86 14.24 -11.87 -5.06
CA SER A 86 14.61 -13.03 -5.89
C SER A 86 13.41 -13.61 -6.64
N THR A 87 12.20 -13.32 -6.15
CA THR A 87 10.93 -13.73 -6.76
C THR A 87 9.78 -12.81 -6.34
N GLY A 88 8.62 -12.97 -6.96
CA GLY A 88 7.44 -12.18 -6.66
C GLY A 88 6.26 -12.58 -7.52
N ALA A 89 5.07 -12.15 -7.13
CA ALA A 89 3.84 -12.33 -7.89
C ALA A 89 2.87 -11.17 -7.62
N ASN A 90 1.95 -10.91 -8.53
CA ASN A 90 0.97 -9.85 -8.40
C ASN A 90 1.60 -8.49 -8.03
N ILE A 91 2.67 -8.08 -8.72
CA ILE A 91 3.44 -6.89 -8.39
C ILE A 91 2.77 -5.65 -9.00
N PHE A 92 2.49 -4.64 -8.18
CA PHE A 92 1.93 -3.37 -8.60
C PHE A 92 2.97 -2.25 -8.51
N PHE A 93 3.46 -1.78 -9.66
CA PHE A 93 4.44 -0.70 -9.73
C PHE A 93 3.83 0.71 -9.63
N GLY A 94 2.51 0.83 -9.76
CA GLY A 94 1.83 2.12 -9.70
C GLY A 94 1.60 2.63 -8.29
N GLY A 95 1.14 3.89 -8.19
CA GLY A 95 0.82 4.54 -6.94
C GLY A 95 -0.62 4.33 -6.51
N MET A 96 -1.54 4.38 -7.47
CA MET A 96 -2.97 4.22 -7.28
C MET A 96 -3.53 3.33 -8.37
N HIS A 97 -4.71 2.76 -8.11
CA HIS A 97 -5.45 2.12 -9.18
C HIS A 97 -5.78 3.16 -10.25
N PRO A 98 -5.55 2.86 -11.53
CA PRO A 98 -5.96 3.79 -12.56
C PRO A 98 -7.48 3.98 -12.50
N TYR A 99 -7.91 5.21 -12.47
CA TYR A 99 -9.29 5.60 -12.71
C TYR A 99 -9.63 5.37 -14.20
N GLY A 100 -9.58 4.10 -14.62
CA GLY A 100 -9.92 3.72 -15.98
C GLY A 100 -11.35 3.20 -16.03
N ASN A 101 -12.23 3.97 -16.61
CA ASN A 101 -13.68 3.79 -16.77
C ASN A 101 -14.50 4.09 -15.52
N GLU A 102 -14.97 5.33 -15.44
CA GLU A 102 -15.98 5.83 -14.53
C GLU A 102 -17.31 5.05 -14.55
N LYS A 103 -17.46 4.08 -15.44
CA LYS A 103 -18.68 3.29 -15.63
C LYS A 103 -18.76 2.01 -14.82
N GLU A 104 -17.71 1.59 -14.17
CA GLU A 104 -17.75 0.40 -13.33
C GLU A 104 -17.73 0.80 -11.85
N GLU A 105 -18.89 1.01 -11.31
CA GLU A 105 -19.16 1.47 -9.94
C GLU A 105 -18.87 0.43 -8.85
N LYS A 106 -18.23 -0.71 -9.15
CA LYS A 106 -18.15 -1.83 -8.21
C LYS A 106 -16.74 -2.35 -8.06
N GLY A 107 -16.23 -2.19 -6.85
CA GLY A 107 -15.08 -2.92 -6.30
C GLY A 107 -13.73 -2.22 -6.46
N HIS A 108 -12.79 -2.58 -5.62
CA HIS A 108 -11.38 -2.31 -5.83
C HIS A 108 -10.97 -3.04 -7.10
N ARG A 109 -10.80 -2.29 -8.17
CA ARG A 109 -10.26 -2.84 -9.39
C ARG A 109 -8.87 -3.34 -9.12
N CYS A 110 -8.62 -4.56 -9.54
CA CYS A 110 -7.27 -5.08 -9.50
C CYS A 110 -6.39 -4.17 -10.36
N PRO A 111 -5.30 -3.68 -9.82
CA PRO A 111 -4.39 -2.84 -10.57
C PRO A 111 -3.74 -3.63 -11.71
N TYR A 112 -3.02 -2.91 -12.56
CA TYR A 112 -2.18 -3.53 -13.58
C TYR A 112 -1.03 -4.28 -12.91
N LEU A 113 -1.14 -5.60 -12.81
CA LEU A 113 -0.22 -6.44 -12.08
C LEU A 113 0.83 -7.07 -12.99
N HIS A 114 1.98 -7.31 -12.41
CA HIS A 114 3.08 -7.99 -13.07
C HIS A 114 3.48 -9.24 -12.30
N GLU A 115 3.83 -10.28 -13.04
CA GLU A 115 4.57 -11.39 -12.50
C GLU A 115 6.06 -11.02 -12.43
N TYR A 116 6.81 -11.71 -11.58
CA TYR A 116 8.23 -11.48 -11.45
C TYR A 116 8.98 -11.76 -12.78
N ASP A 117 9.74 -10.79 -13.21
CA ASP A 117 10.57 -10.89 -14.42
C ASP A 117 12.05 -10.77 -14.04
N PRO A 118 12.83 -11.88 -14.04
CA PRO A 118 14.24 -11.84 -13.67
C PRO A 118 15.08 -10.94 -14.59
N THR A 119 14.58 -10.59 -15.78
CA THR A 119 15.26 -9.64 -16.70
C THR A 119 15.04 -8.18 -16.27
N GLY A 120 14.12 -7.91 -15.38
CA GLY A 120 13.76 -6.57 -14.92
C GLY A 120 12.98 -5.72 -15.93
N LYS A 121 12.61 -6.27 -17.08
CA LYS A 121 11.94 -5.50 -18.15
C LYS A 121 10.47 -5.28 -17.89
N TYR A 122 9.79 -6.23 -17.24
CA TYR A 122 8.36 -6.15 -16.87
C TYR A 122 7.46 -5.59 -17.98
N LYS A 123 7.61 -6.14 -19.22
CA LYS A 123 6.90 -5.62 -20.38
C LYS A 123 5.41 -5.97 -20.42
N ASN A 124 5.04 -7.10 -19.81
CA ASN A 124 3.75 -7.74 -19.94
C ASN A 124 3.00 -7.77 -18.61
N GLY A 125 2.69 -6.61 -18.07
CA GLY A 125 1.73 -6.55 -16.99
C GLY A 125 0.32 -6.84 -17.51
N GLN A 126 -0.54 -7.37 -16.66
CA GLN A 126 -1.92 -7.71 -17.00
C GLN A 126 -2.90 -6.90 -16.15
N TRP A 127 -3.94 -6.40 -16.81
CA TRP A 127 -5.13 -6.01 -16.08
C TRP A 127 -5.78 -7.29 -15.57
N VAL A 128 -5.81 -7.46 -14.27
CA VAL A 128 -6.62 -8.52 -13.70
C VAL A 128 -8.06 -8.05 -13.85
N ASN A 129 -8.82 -8.72 -14.71
CA ASN A 129 -10.26 -8.59 -14.72
C ASN A 129 -10.75 -9.12 -13.37
N ALA A 130 -10.87 -8.21 -12.41
CA ALA A 130 -11.58 -8.53 -11.21
C ALA A 130 -13.00 -8.91 -11.63
N SER A 131 -13.32 -10.18 -11.57
CA SER A 131 -14.69 -10.58 -11.40
C SER A 131 -15.21 -9.79 -10.18
N LEU A 132 -16.51 -9.53 -10.12
CA LEU A 132 -17.16 -8.76 -9.03
C LEU A 132 -16.78 -9.23 -7.61
N ASN A 133 -16.06 -10.32 -7.48
CA ASN A 133 -15.70 -11.01 -6.25
C ASN A 133 -14.20 -11.13 -5.99
N THR A 134 -13.32 -10.57 -6.82
CA THR A 134 -11.87 -10.65 -6.58
C THR A 134 -11.36 -9.31 -6.09
N PHE A 135 -10.88 -9.28 -4.87
CA PHE A 135 -10.32 -8.08 -4.24
C PHE A 135 -8.79 -8.10 -4.33
N SER A 136 -8.16 -6.93 -4.49
CA SER A 136 -6.69 -6.88 -4.63
C SER A 136 -5.96 -7.42 -3.40
N SER A 137 -6.52 -7.24 -2.21
CA SER A 137 -5.95 -7.78 -0.98
C SER A 137 -5.92 -9.31 -0.98
N GLU A 138 -6.95 -9.98 -1.52
CA GLU A 138 -6.95 -11.45 -1.66
C GLU A 138 -5.84 -11.92 -2.60
N LEU A 139 -5.69 -11.26 -3.76
CA LEU A 139 -4.63 -11.64 -4.72
C LEU A 139 -3.23 -11.56 -4.11
N TYR A 140 -2.99 -10.55 -3.26
CA TYR A 140 -1.70 -10.42 -2.57
C TYR A 140 -1.55 -11.44 -1.45
N ALA A 141 -2.63 -11.70 -0.70
CA ALA A 141 -2.64 -12.73 0.34
C ALA A 141 -2.43 -14.12 -0.25
N ASP A 142 -3.15 -14.48 -1.32
CA ASP A 142 -3.02 -15.76 -2.01
C ASP A 142 -1.59 -15.97 -2.56
N ALA A 143 -1.00 -14.92 -3.13
CA ALA A 143 0.39 -14.98 -3.59
C ALA A 143 1.38 -15.21 -2.43
N ALA A 144 1.14 -14.59 -1.28
CA ALA A 144 1.95 -14.79 -0.08
C ALA A 144 1.77 -16.20 0.51
N ILE A 145 0.53 -16.69 0.59
CA ILE A 145 0.22 -18.04 1.07
C ILE A 145 0.89 -19.08 0.18
N LYS A 146 0.72 -18.97 -1.14
CA LYS A 146 1.36 -19.87 -2.10
C LYS A 146 2.89 -19.85 -1.97
N PHE A 147 3.49 -18.69 -1.75
CA PHE A 147 4.93 -18.59 -1.51
C PHE A 147 5.33 -19.34 -0.24
N ILE A 148 4.60 -19.18 0.87
CA ILE A 148 4.87 -19.90 2.13
C ILE A 148 4.78 -21.40 1.92
N GLU A 149 3.69 -21.88 1.30
CA GLU A 149 3.46 -23.31 1.05
C GLU A 149 4.59 -23.96 0.25
N THR A 150 5.16 -23.21 -0.69
CA THR A 150 6.25 -23.72 -1.55
C THR A 150 7.65 -23.58 -0.95
N ASN A 151 7.84 -22.74 0.06
CA ASN A 151 9.16 -22.42 0.60
C ASN A 151 9.33 -22.74 2.09
N ALA A 152 8.27 -23.07 2.82
CA ALA A 152 8.33 -23.33 4.25
C ALA A 152 9.21 -24.53 4.64
N SER A 153 9.41 -25.48 3.72
CA SER A 153 10.27 -26.67 3.92
C SER A 153 11.69 -26.51 3.37
N ASN A 154 12.03 -25.36 2.78
CA ASN A 154 13.36 -25.10 2.25
C ASN A 154 14.33 -24.81 3.39
N ASP A 155 15.59 -25.20 3.24
CA ASP A 155 16.64 -24.94 4.24
C ASP A 155 16.97 -23.44 4.37
N ASN A 156 16.81 -22.68 3.31
CA ASN A 156 17.07 -21.23 3.32
C ASN A 156 15.93 -20.46 3.96
N PRO A 157 16.23 -19.51 4.86
CA PRO A 157 15.21 -18.62 5.39
C PRO A 157 14.63 -17.73 4.28
N PHE A 158 13.46 -17.18 4.53
CA PHE A 158 12.83 -16.26 3.58
C PHE A 158 12.41 -14.93 4.20
N LEU A 159 12.34 -13.92 3.35
CA LEU A 159 11.75 -12.61 3.63
C LEU A 159 10.60 -12.37 2.67
N MET A 160 9.42 -12.02 3.19
CA MET A 160 8.29 -11.57 2.39
C MET A 160 7.99 -10.09 2.62
N TYR A 161 7.75 -9.36 1.53
CA TYR A 161 7.21 -8.02 1.52
C TYR A 161 5.81 -8.06 0.89
N VAL A 162 4.78 -8.01 1.73
CA VAL A 162 3.38 -8.03 1.32
C VAL A 162 2.79 -6.64 1.49
N ALA A 163 2.55 -5.96 0.39
CA ALA A 163 2.17 -4.55 0.39
C ALA A 163 0.76 -4.34 -0.17
N PHE A 164 -0.23 -4.41 0.70
CA PHE A 164 -1.62 -4.15 0.32
C PHE A 164 -1.81 -2.74 -0.25
N THR A 165 -2.77 -2.60 -1.17
CA THR A 165 -3.24 -1.29 -1.65
C THR A 165 -4.31 -0.71 -0.75
N SER A 166 -5.14 -1.55 -0.11
CA SER A 166 -6.06 -1.12 0.94
C SER A 166 -5.29 -0.59 2.16
N PRO A 167 -5.80 0.41 2.86
CA PRO A 167 -7.06 1.15 2.69
C PRO A 167 -6.93 2.46 1.89
N HIS A 168 -6.10 2.51 0.85
CA HIS A 168 -5.97 3.68 -0.03
C HIS A 168 -7.31 3.98 -0.73
N ASP A 169 -7.59 5.23 -1.06
CA ASP A 169 -8.74 5.61 -1.88
C ASP A 169 -8.62 5.07 -3.33
N PRO A 170 -9.75 4.88 -4.04
CA PRO A 170 -11.13 4.99 -3.60
C PRO A 170 -11.49 3.95 -2.54
N ARG A 171 -12.24 4.38 -1.51
CA ARG A 171 -12.61 3.50 -0.40
C ARG A 171 -13.84 2.69 -0.74
N ASN A 172 -13.61 1.49 -1.23
CA ASN A 172 -14.66 0.54 -1.57
C ASN A 172 -14.66 -0.61 -0.55
N VAL A 173 -15.76 -0.76 0.14
CA VAL A 173 -15.98 -1.84 1.11
C VAL A 173 -16.84 -2.91 0.43
N LEU A 174 -16.31 -4.11 0.29
CA LEU A 174 -17.07 -5.22 -0.28
C LEU A 174 -18.14 -5.69 0.72
N PRO A 175 -19.34 -6.11 0.21
CA PRO A 175 -20.46 -6.51 1.05
C PRO A 175 -20.15 -7.65 2.02
N ASP A 176 -19.29 -8.57 1.64
CA ASP A 176 -19.12 -9.86 2.29
C ASP A 176 -17.84 -9.96 3.14
N TYR A 177 -17.04 -8.90 3.22
CA TYR A 177 -15.78 -8.88 3.95
C TYR A 177 -15.85 -8.12 5.27
N GLY A 178 -15.48 -8.80 6.32
CA GLY A 178 -15.18 -8.25 7.61
C GLY A 178 -16.30 -7.44 8.26
N ARG A 179 -15.97 -6.77 9.36
CA ARG A 179 -16.86 -5.83 10.03
C ARG A 179 -16.96 -4.52 9.25
N LYS A 180 -18.17 -4.13 8.92
CA LYS A 180 -18.45 -2.78 8.42
C LYS A 180 -18.72 -1.85 9.58
N TYR A 181 -18.08 -0.70 9.53
CA TYR A 181 -18.33 0.36 10.49
C TYR A 181 -19.40 1.32 9.93
N GLY A 182 -20.40 1.64 10.75
CA GLY A 182 -21.35 2.71 10.46
C GLY A 182 -20.76 4.06 10.84
N SER A 183 -21.13 5.13 10.13
CA SER A 183 -20.67 6.50 10.46
C SER A 183 -21.00 6.94 11.88
N LYS A 184 -22.07 6.39 12.47
CA LYS A 184 -22.46 6.65 13.87
C LYS A 184 -21.54 6.02 14.91
N GLU A 185 -20.74 5.03 14.53
CA GLU A 185 -19.76 4.37 15.41
C GLU A 185 -18.42 5.11 15.43
N ILE A 186 -18.23 6.06 14.52
CA ILE A 186 -16.96 6.77 14.29
C ILE A 186 -17.01 8.15 14.94
N THR A 187 -16.00 8.47 15.72
CA THR A 187 -15.86 9.79 16.31
C THR A 187 -15.14 10.76 15.38
N MET A 188 -15.59 12.00 15.36
CA MET A 188 -14.90 13.07 14.64
C MET A 188 -13.52 13.32 15.26
N PRO A 189 -12.47 13.53 14.46
CA PRO A 189 -11.17 13.94 15.00
C PRO A 189 -11.28 15.23 15.79
N LYS A 190 -10.56 15.32 16.92
CA LYS A 190 -10.61 16.51 17.80
C LYS A 190 -10.11 17.78 17.10
N ASN A 191 -9.25 17.64 16.10
CA ASN A 191 -8.69 18.73 15.31
C ASN A 191 -9.45 18.97 14.00
N PHE A 192 -10.65 18.40 13.84
CA PHE A 192 -11.45 18.60 12.64
C PHE A 192 -11.85 20.08 12.50
N VAL A 193 -11.65 20.59 11.31
CA VAL A 193 -12.16 21.89 10.87
C VAL A 193 -12.80 21.71 9.49
N THR A 194 -13.87 22.46 9.20
CA THR A 194 -14.57 22.38 7.93
C THR A 194 -13.78 22.93 6.76
N GLN A 195 -12.88 23.87 7.06
CA GLN A 195 -12.00 24.50 6.09
C GLN A 195 -10.65 24.78 6.75
N HIS A 196 -9.57 24.58 5.99
CA HIS A 196 -8.23 24.91 6.46
C HIS A 196 -8.12 26.42 6.73
N PRO A 197 -7.53 26.85 7.85
CA PRO A 197 -7.53 28.27 8.27
C PRO A 197 -6.61 29.16 7.43
N PHE A 198 -5.72 28.58 6.62
CA PHE A 198 -4.82 29.30 5.71
C PHE A 198 -4.50 28.43 4.50
N ASP A 199 -4.03 29.05 3.42
CA ASP A 199 -3.52 28.34 2.26
C ASP A 199 -2.09 27.86 2.54
N ASN A 200 -1.90 26.55 2.57
CA ASN A 200 -0.60 25.90 2.77
C ASN A 200 0.09 25.53 1.44
N GLY A 201 -0.48 25.93 0.31
CA GLY A 201 0.01 25.62 -1.04
C GLY A 201 -0.57 24.32 -1.64
N ASP A 202 -1.20 23.45 -0.86
CA ASP A 202 -1.66 22.13 -1.28
C ASP A 202 -3.20 21.98 -1.35
N LEU A 203 -3.97 23.05 -1.14
CA LEU A 203 -5.43 23.01 -1.09
C LEU A 203 -6.09 22.56 -2.41
N ASN A 204 -5.33 22.56 -3.50
CA ASN A 204 -5.80 22.14 -4.83
C ASN A 204 -5.28 20.77 -5.26
N GLU A 205 -4.54 20.09 -4.40
CA GLU A 205 -4.07 18.74 -4.68
C GLU A 205 -5.23 17.74 -4.82
N ARG A 206 -4.96 16.64 -5.49
CA ARG A 206 -5.98 15.60 -5.75
C ARG A 206 -6.63 15.11 -4.46
N ASP A 207 -5.84 14.86 -3.43
CA ASP A 207 -6.32 14.26 -2.18
C ASP A 207 -7.23 15.21 -1.41
N GLU A 208 -7.03 16.52 -1.55
CA GLU A 208 -7.95 17.51 -1.02
C GLU A 208 -9.31 17.55 -1.72
N LYS A 209 -9.38 17.05 -2.96
CA LYS A 209 -10.60 17.02 -3.78
C LYS A 209 -11.43 15.74 -3.61
N LEU A 210 -11.02 14.81 -2.75
CA LEU A 210 -11.78 13.59 -2.45
C LEU A 210 -13.14 13.88 -1.81
N LEU A 211 -13.22 14.99 -1.06
CA LEU A 211 -14.46 15.52 -0.53
C LEU A 211 -14.57 17.02 -0.83
N PRO A 212 -15.79 17.57 -0.92
CA PRO A 212 -15.99 19.00 -1.17
C PRO A 212 -15.46 19.87 -0.03
N THR A 213 -15.12 21.10 -0.34
CA THR A 213 -14.77 22.15 0.63
C THR A 213 -15.85 23.23 0.60
N PRO A 214 -16.41 23.68 1.74
CA PRO A 214 -16.10 23.24 3.12
C PRO A 214 -16.47 21.77 3.38
N ARG A 215 -15.71 21.10 4.27
CA ARG A 215 -15.95 19.70 4.63
C ARG A 215 -17.27 19.53 5.36
N VAL A 216 -18.06 18.58 4.93
CA VAL A 216 -19.33 18.20 5.57
C VAL A 216 -19.03 17.09 6.60
N PRO A 217 -19.33 17.31 7.91
CA PRO A 217 -18.99 16.33 8.96
C PRO A 217 -19.50 14.91 8.69
N GLU A 218 -20.70 14.77 8.19
CA GLU A 218 -21.33 13.48 7.90
C GLU A 218 -20.57 12.72 6.80
N GLN A 219 -20.09 13.42 5.76
CA GLN A 219 -19.29 12.82 4.69
C GLN A 219 -17.92 12.38 5.20
N VAL A 220 -17.29 13.18 6.07
CA VAL A 220 -16.01 12.81 6.68
C VAL A 220 -16.16 11.57 7.55
N LEU A 221 -17.24 11.47 8.35
CA LEU A 221 -17.51 10.29 9.17
C LEU A 221 -17.78 9.05 8.31
N ALA A 222 -18.50 9.20 7.19
CA ALA A 222 -18.75 8.10 6.25
C ALA A 222 -17.43 7.58 5.62
N GLU A 223 -16.56 8.49 5.16
CA GLU A 223 -15.26 8.12 4.61
C GLU A 223 -14.35 7.44 5.64
N ARG A 224 -14.37 7.92 6.89
CA ARG A 224 -13.64 7.27 7.97
C ARG A 224 -14.18 5.87 8.31
N ALA A 225 -15.49 5.70 8.28
CA ALA A 225 -16.12 4.40 8.47
C ALA A 225 -15.70 3.40 7.38
N ASN A 226 -15.68 3.83 6.11
CA ASN A 226 -15.17 3.04 5.00
C ASN A 226 -13.69 2.69 5.19
N TYR A 227 -12.86 3.64 5.61
CA TYR A 227 -11.45 3.41 5.89
C TYR A 227 -11.25 2.31 6.96
N TYR A 228 -11.96 2.38 8.10
CA TYR A 228 -11.86 1.36 9.13
C TYR A 228 -12.39 -0.01 8.67
N SER A 229 -13.43 -0.02 7.85
CA SER A 229 -13.94 -1.26 7.26
C SER A 229 -12.89 -1.92 6.36
N MET A 230 -12.17 -1.15 5.54
CA MET A 230 -11.08 -1.66 4.71
C MET A 230 -9.86 -2.10 5.54
N VAL A 231 -9.55 -1.45 6.65
CA VAL A 231 -8.50 -1.91 7.58
C VAL A 231 -8.89 -3.26 8.18
N ASN A 232 -10.16 -3.41 8.57
CA ASN A 232 -10.66 -4.68 9.12
C ASN A 232 -10.67 -5.81 8.07
N GLU A 233 -10.84 -5.47 6.81
CA GLU A 233 -10.72 -6.43 5.70
C GLU A 233 -9.29 -6.93 5.52
N VAL A 234 -8.28 -6.06 5.65
CA VAL A 234 -6.87 -6.45 5.58
C VAL A 234 -6.46 -7.30 6.78
N ASP A 235 -7.06 -7.06 7.97
CA ASP A 235 -6.85 -7.84 9.20
C ASP A 235 -7.43 -9.25 9.14
#